data_f7cd327d03d3873c071620d078e1101c
#
_entry.id   f7cd327d03d3873c071620d078e1101c
#
_cell.length_a   1.000
_cell.length_b   1.000
_cell.length_c   1.000
_cell.angle_alpha   90.00
_cell.angle_beta   90.00
_cell.angle_gamma   90.00
#
_symmetry.space_group_name_H-M   'P 1'
#
loop_
_entity.id
_entity.type
_entity.pdbx_description
1 polymer ?
#
loop_
_entity_poly.entity_id
_entity_poly.type
_entity_poly.pdbx_seq_one_letter_code
_entity_poly.pdbx_strand_id
1 'polypeptide(L)'
;SKFLIHDAVEIYPDTTVWIKDFKYSYNEPMHNDYFWHRAYADYPVVGITWAQANAFAHWRTKMRNDYLRSRRKKETIGRFRLPTESEWEYAARGGLQSAVYPWGGPYLTDDRGCFLANFKPKRGDYAADESLYTVEADTYEPNDYGLYNMSGNVSEWTGSSFFDEAYEFASPINPDLASGVNKRKVVRGGSWKDVAYFLKVATRDYEYADSARSYIGFRMVRDFLGTNDTR
;
A
#
# COMPACT_ATOMS: atom_id res chain seq x y z
N SER A 1 26.06 -11.79 21.22
CA SER A 1 25.51 -10.46 21.58
C SER A 1 24.17 -10.65 22.29
N LYS A 2 24.07 -10.17 23.54
CA LYS A 2 22.88 -10.35 24.40
C LYS A 2 21.65 -9.54 23.98
N PHE A 3 21.70 -8.79 22.88
CA PHE A 3 20.66 -7.84 22.46
C PHE A 3 20.10 -8.08 21.06
N LEU A 4 20.49 -9.16 20.41
CA LEU A 4 19.89 -9.55 19.11
C LEU A 4 18.83 -10.61 19.36
N ILE A 5 17.59 -10.23 19.18
CA ILE A 5 16.46 -11.17 19.10
C ILE A 5 16.39 -11.66 17.66
N HIS A 6 16.56 -12.95 17.46
CA HIS A 6 16.28 -13.60 16.19
C HIS A 6 14.84 -14.06 16.21
N ASP A 7 14.00 -13.43 15.41
CA ASP A 7 12.62 -13.83 15.23
C ASP A 7 12.44 -14.36 13.80
N ALA A 8 11.70 -15.44 13.65
CA ALA A 8 11.36 -16.03 12.38
C ALA A 8 9.95 -15.57 12.00
N VAL A 9 9.84 -14.74 10.97
CA VAL A 9 8.55 -14.31 10.44
C VAL A 9 8.28 -15.06 9.15
N GLU A 10 7.14 -15.73 9.08
CA GLU A 10 6.65 -16.30 7.83
C GLU A 10 6.25 -15.15 6.91
N ILE A 11 6.95 -15.02 5.76
CA ILE A 11 6.75 -13.90 4.82
C ILE A 11 5.91 -14.29 3.61
N TYR A 12 5.57 -15.58 3.45
CA TYR A 12 4.78 -16.02 2.31
C TYR A 12 3.34 -15.54 2.45
N PRO A 13 2.74 -14.96 1.38
CA PRO A 13 1.35 -14.50 1.43
C PRO A 13 0.36 -15.63 1.72
N ASP A 14 -0.76 -15.30 2.32
CA ASP A 14 -1.91 -16.20 2.38
C ASP A 14 -2.52 -16.33 0.98
N THR A 15 -2.17 -17.41 0.28
CA THR A 15 -2.64 -17.67 -1.07
C THR A 15 -4.12 -18.02 -1.17
N THR A 16 -4.79 -18.22 -0.05
CA THR A 16 -6.21 -18.57 0.00
C THR A 16 -7.14 -17.36 0.06
N VAL A 17 -6.59 -16.13 0.07
CA VAL A 17 -7.41 -14.90 0.21
C VAL A 17 -8.43 -14.74 -0.90
N TRP A 18 -8.07 -15.09 -2.14
CA TRP A 18 -9.00 -15.03 -3.27
C TRP A 18 -10.15 -16.01 -3.13
N ILE A 19 -9.88 -17.23 -2.67
CA ILE A 19 -10.90 -18.25 -2.42
C ILE A 19 -11.82 -17.83 -1.27
N LYS A 20 -11.25 -17.19 -0.22
CA LYS A 20 -12.03 -16.70 0.93
C LYS A 20 -13.00 -15.59 0.54
N ASP A 21 -12.56 -14.68 -0.33
CA ASP A 21 -13.37 -13.55 -0.77
C ASP A 21 -14.38 -13.93 -1.86
N PHE A 22 -14.07 -14.95 -2.67
CA PHE A 22 -14.91 -15.40 -3.81
C PHE A 22 -15.24 -16.89 -3.73
N LYS A 23 -15.96 -17.30 -2.70
CA LYS A 23 -16.29 -18.69 -2.38
C LYS A 23 -17.05 -19.47 -3.49
N TYR A 24 -17.69 -18.75 -4.40
CA TYR A 24 -18.52 -19.34 -5.46
C TYR A 24 -17.91 -19.22 -6.88
N SER A 25 -16.74 -18.62 -6.99
CA SER A 25 -16.03 -18.43 -8.26
C SER A 25 -15.03 -19.58 -8.47
N TYR A 26 -15.55 -20.73 -8.91
CA TYR A 26 -14.73 -21.91 -9.16
C TYR A 26 -13.86 -21.72 -10.41
N ASN A 27 -12.60 -22.15 -10.35
CA ASN A 27 -11.63 -22.13 -11.46
C ASN A 27 -11.24 -20.75 -12.00
N GLU A 28 -11.49 -19.67 -11.25
CA GLU A 28 -10.95 -18.37 -11.62
C GLU A 28 -9.41 -18.40 -11.58
N PRO A 29 -8.73 -17.89 -12.61
CA PRO A 29 -7.26 -17.90 -12.67
C PRO A 29 -6.59 -17.28 -11.43
N MET A 30 -7.20 -16.24 -10.86
CA MET A 30 -6.66 -15.59 -9.66
C MET A 30 -6.63 -16.50 -8.44
N HIS A 31 -7.54 -17.47 -8.31
CA HIS A 31 -7.55 -18.42 -7.20
C HIS A 31 -6.33 -19.33 -7.22
N ASN A 32 -5.90 -19.72 -8.42
CA ASN A 32 -4.87 -20.73 -8.60
C ASN A 32 -3.50 -20.13 -8.91
N ASP A 33 -3.44 -19.01 -9.63
CA ASP A 33 -2.26 -18.57 -10.33
C ASP A 33 -1.68 -17.21 -9.86
N TYR A 34 -2.45 -16.42 -9.10
CA TYR A 34 -2.09 -15.04 -8.74
C TYR A 34 -0.68 -14.90 -8.13
N PHE A 35 -0.27 -15.85 -7.30
CA PHE A 35 0.96 -15.73 -6.52
C PHE A 35 2.21 -16.29 -7.21
N TRP A 36 2.07 -17.01 -8.33
CA TRP A 36 3.20 -17.67 -8.99
C TRP A 36 3.18 -17.61 -10.50
N HIS A 37 2.04 -17.34 -11.14
CA HIS A 37 2.01 -17.27 -12.57
C HIS A 37 2.54 -15.94 -13.08
N ARG A 38 3.34 -15.99 -14.16
CA ARG A 38 4.02 -14.82 -14.73
C ARG A 38 3.06 -13.70 -15.16
N ALA A 39 1.83 -14.00 -15.51
CA ALA A 39 0.82 -13.02 -15.90
C ALA A 39 0.51 -12.01 -14.78
N TYR A 40 0.77 -12.36 -13.53
CA TYR A 40 0.52 -11.49 -12.37
C TYR A 40 1.81 -10.90 -11.78
N ALA A 41 2.95 -10.99 -12.51
CA ALA A 41 4.24 -10.54 -11.98
C ALA A 41 4.28 -9.03 -11.66
N ASP A 42 3.52 -8.23 -12.42
CA ASP A 42 3.45 -6.78 -12.28
C ASP A 42 2.20 -6.31 -11.49
N TYR A 43 1.45 -7.26 -10.94
CA TYR A 43 0.30 -6.99 -10.08
C TYR A 43 0.73 -6.75 -8.62
N PRO A 44 -0.06 -6.01 -7.83
CA PRO A 44 0.27 -5.76 -6.43
C PRO A 44 0.27 -7.05 -5.61
N VAL A 45 1.22 -7.18 -4.68
CA VAL A 45 1.16 -8.26 -3.70
C VAL A 45 -0.03 -8.04 -2.76
N VAL A 46 -0.80 -9.10 -2.53
CA VAL A 46 -1.94 -9.15 -1.60
C VAL A 46 -1.81 -10.36 -0.68
N GLY A 47 -2.75 -10.55 0.23
CA GLY A 47 -2.69 -11.71 1.13
C GLY A 47 -1.59 -11.63 2.18
N ILE A 48 -1.16 -10.44 2.54
CA ILE A 48 -0.10 -10.18 3.50
C ILE A 48 -0.61 -9.45 4.74
N THR A 49 -0.12 -9.82 5.89
CA THR A 49 -0.35 -9.13 7.15
C THR A 49 0.58 -7.91 7.28
N TRP A 50 0.22 -7.01 8.19
CA TRP A 50 1.05 -5.85 8.52
C TRP A 50 2.46 -6.24 8.99
N ALA A 51 2.57 -7.31 9.79
CA ALA A 51 3.85 -7.81 10.28
C ALA A 51 4.72 -8.33 9.13
N GLN A 52 4.15 -9.05 8.16
CA GLN A 52 4.85 -9.53 6.96
C GLN A 52 5.36 -8.38 6.10
N ALA A 53 4.55 -7.34 5.88
CA ALA A 53 4.96 -6.14 5.13
C ALA A 53 6.16 -5.44 5.79
N ASN A 54 6.14 -5.29 7.13
CA ASN A 54 7.27 -4.72 7.87
C ASN A 54 8.52 -5.62 7.83
N ALA A 55 8.36 -6.93 7.97
CA ALA A 55 9.47 -7.88 7.89
C ALA A 55 10.14 -7.82 6.52
N PHE A 56 9.35 -7.73 5.44
CA PHE A 56 9.87 -7.56 4.08
C PHE A 56 10.66 -6.25 3.93
N ALA A 57 10.18 -5.14 4.47
CA ALA A 57 10.87 -3.85 4.42
C ALA A 57 12.24 -3.91 5.15
N HIS A 58 12.29 -4.55 6.32
CA HIS A 58 13.53 -4.79 7.05
C HIS A 58 14.50 -5.69 6.26
N TRP A 59 14.00 -6.79 5.71
CA TRP A 59 14.79 -7.69 4.87
C TRP A 59 15.37 -6.93 3.67
N ARG A 60 14.56 -6.15 2.97
CA ARG A 60 15.01 -5.35 1.81
C ARG A 60 16.13 -4.38 2.18
N THR A 61 16.01 -3.72 3.34
CA THR A 61 17.07 -2.84 3.86
C THR A 61 18.37 -3.58 4.06
N LYS A 62 18.30 -4.73 4.74
CA LYS A 62 19.46 -5.59 5.00
C LYS A 62 20.11 -6.06 3.70
N MET A 63 19.34 -6.65 2.80
CA MET A 63 19.82 -7.17 1.52
C MET A 63 20.49 -6.10 0.67
N ARG A 64 19.91 -4.90 0.61
CA ARG A 64 20.51 -3.80 -0.15
C ARG A 64 21.84 -3.34 0.44
N ASN A 65 21.93 -3.18 1.75
CA ASN A 65 23.14 -2.78 2.42
C ASN A 65 24.22 -3.88 2.35
N ASP A 66 23.84 -5.15 2.44
CA ASP A 66 24.76 -6.28 2.25
C ASP A 66 25.33 -6.31 0.82
N TYR A 67 24.47 -6.06 -0.19
CA TYR A 67 24.91 -5.94 -1.58
C TYR A 67 25.90 -4.79 -1.76
N LEU A 68 25.65 -3.59 -1.20
CA LEU A 68 26.56 -2.45 -1.28
C LEU A 68 27.90 -2.77 -0.62
N ARG A 69 27.90 -3.41 0.54
CA ARG A 69 29.11 -3.88 1.23
C ARG A 69 29.91 -4.90 0.39
N SER A 70 29.22 -5.84 -0.24
CA SER A 70 29.89 -6.83 -1.13
C SER A 70 30.56 -6.17 -2.33
N ARG A 71 30.03 -5.04 -2.79
CA ARG A 71 30.63 -4.20 -3.84
C ARG A 71 31.66 -3.21 -3.33
N ARG A 72 32.08 -3.31 -2.04
CA ARG A 72 33.02 -2.40 -1.36
C ARG A 72 32.63 -0.93 -1.45
N LYS A 73 31.33 -0.64 -1.59
CA LYS A 73 30.82 0.72 -1.51
C LYS A 73 30.73 1.16 -0.07
N LYS A 74 31.20 2.38 0.25
CA LYS A 74 31.11 2.97 1.60
C LYS A 74 29.71 3.49 1.92
N GLU A 75 28.87 3.63 0.91
CA GLU A 75 27.50 4.12 1.04
C GLU A 75 26.62 3.09 1.74
N THR A 76 25.77 3.57 2.62
CA THR A 76 24.64 2.82 3.18
C THR A 76 23.35 3.52 2.77
N ILE A 77 22.30 2.74 2.56
CA ILE A 77 20.98 3.32 2.31
C ILE A 77 20.19 3.44 3.62
N GLY A 78 19.32 4.44 3.67
CA GLY A 78 18.31 4.56 4.71
C GLY A 78 17.39 3.34 4.76
N ARG A 79 16.74 3.17 5.90
CA ARG A 79 15.86 2.04 6.18
C ARG A 79 14.62 2.09 5.26
N PHE A 80 14.28 0.97 4.64
CA PHE A 80 12.96 0.77 4.07
C PHE A 80 11.98 0.46 5.19
N ARG A 81 10.79 1.04 5.12
CA ARG A 81 9.67 0.83 6.04
C ARG A 81 8.34 1.11 5.35
N LEU A 82 7.25 0.79 6.01
CA LEU A 82 5.95 1.32 5.60
C LEU A 82 5.93 2.85 5.78
N PRO A 83 5.24 3.60 4.92
CA PRO A 83 5.00 5.01 5.14
C PRO A 83 4.15 5.20 6.41
N THR A 84 4.34 6.30 7.11
CA THR A 84 3.33 6.75 8.07
C THR A 84 2.08 7.20 7.31
N GLU A 85 0.97 7.36 8.01
CA GLU A 85 -0.28 7.82 7.39
C GLU A 85 -0.10 9.19 6.73
N SER A 86 0.58 10.12 7.41
CA SER A 86 0.85 11.47 6.88
C SER A 86 1.78 11.46 5.68
N GLU A 87 2.81 10.63 5.69
CA GLU A 87 3.71 10.46 4.52
C GLU A 87 2.96 9.88 3.33
N TRP A 88 2.09 8.90 3.57
CA TRP A 88 1.27 8.32 2.52
C TRP A 88 0.34 9.36 1.90
N GLU A 89 -0.36 10.14 2.74
CA GLU A 89 -1.28 11.19 2.26
C GLU A 89 -0.55 12.30 1.51
N TYR A 90 0.61 12.74 2.02
CA TYR A 90 1.45 13.71 1.33
C TYR A 90 1.88 13.21 -0.07
N ALA A 91 2.32 11.95 -0.14
CA ALA A 91 2.71 11.31 -1.38
C ALA A 91 1.52 11.17 -2.36
N ALA A 92 0.34 10.81 -1.86
CA ALA A 92 -0.87 10.66 -2.66
C ALA A 92 -1.34 12.00 -3.26
N ARG A 93 -1.18 13.11 -2.54
CA ARG A 93 -1.55 14.44 -3.03
C ARG A 93 -0.67 14.93 -4.17
N GLY A 94 0.53 14.39 -4.37
CA GLY A 94 1.40 14.77 -5.48
C GLY A 94 1.77 16.27 -5.53
N GLY A 95 1.73 16.98 -4.39
CA GLY A 95 1.94 18.43 -4.33
C GLY A 95 0.66 19.28 -4.45
N LEU A 96 -0.47 18.67 -4.75
CA LEU A 96 -1.75 19.37 -4.89
C LEU A 96 -2.38 19.66 -3.53
N GLN A 97 -2.62 20.92 -3.21
CA GLN A 97 -3.27 21.32 -1.97
C GLN A 97 -4.76 20.97 -2.00
N SER A 98 -5.25 20.35 -0.91
CA SER A 98 -6.67 20.01 -0.72
C SER A 98 -7.30 19.14 -1.82
N ALA A 99 -6.49 18.45 -2.64
CA ALA A 99 -6.98 17.56 -3.68
C ALA A 99 -7.82 16.43 -3.10
N VAL A 100 -8.97 16.15 -3.72
CA VAL A 100 -9.85 15.04 -3.32
C VAL A 100 -9.23 13.71 -3.73
N TYR A 101 -8.67 13.65 -4.93
CA TYR A 101 -8.00 12.51 -5.53
C TYR A 101 -6.59 12.87 -6.00
N PRO A 102 -5.72 11.90 -6.26
CA PRO A 102 -4.32 12.15 -6.67
C PRO A 102 -4.17 12.99 -7.94
N TRP A 103 -5.16 12.99 -8.81
CA TRP A 103 -5.21 13.79 -10.05
C TRP A 103 -5.83 15.17 -9.87
N GLY A 104 -6.19 15.57 -8.65
CA GLY A 104 -6.62 16.94 -8.28
C GLY A 104 -8.11 17.23 -8.44
N GLY A 105 -8.76 16.64 -9.42
CA GLY A 105 -10.18 16.86 -9.70
C GLY A 105 -11.11 16.13 -8.71
N PRO A 106 -12.40 16.50 -8.64
CA PRO A 106 -13.39 15.83 -7.80
C PRO A 106 -14.04 14.61 -8.45
N TYR A 107 -13.77 14.37 -9.74
CA TYR A 107 -14.38 13.31 -10.53
C TYR A 107 -13.47 12.07 -10.61
N LEU A 108 -14.10 10.92 -10.79
CA LEU A 108 -13.42 9.63 -10.96
C LEU A 108 -13.23 9.23 -12.42
N THR A 109 -13.67 10.08 -13.32
CA THR A 109 -13.55 9.90 -14.78
C THR A 109 -12.91 11.14 -15.40
N ASP A 110 -12.22 10.92 -16.50
CA ASP A 110 -11.75 12.00 -17.39
C ASP A 110 -12.91 12.58 -18.23
N ASP A 111 -12.59 13.58 -19.05
CA ASP A 111 -13.55 14.27 -19.94
C ASP A 111 -14.14 13.32 -21.01
N ARG A 112 -13.53 12.19 -21.27
CA ARG A 112 -13.99 11.14 -22.19
C ARG A 112 -14.88 10.11 -21.51
N GLY A 113 -14.98 10.17 -20.16
CA GLY A 113 -15.73 9.23 -19.35
C GLY A 113 -14.96 7.98 -18.94
N CYS A 114 -13.62 7.92 -19.20
CA CYS A 114 -12.77 6.83 -18.76
C CYS A 114 -12.49 6.95 -17.27
N PHE A 115 -12.55 5.86 -16.53
CA PHE A 115 -12.22 5.85 -15.11
C PHE A 115 -10.74 6.08 -14.88
N LEU A 116 -10.41 6.80 -13.80
CA LEU A 116 -9.05 7.19 -13.43
C LEU A 116 -8.45 6.29 -12.33
N ALA A 117 -9.19 5.30 -11.89
CA ALA A 117 -8.76 4.36 -10.86
C ALA A 117 -9.56 3.06 -10.96
N ASN A 118 -8.98 1.96 -10.45
CA ASN A 118 -9.66 0.68 -10.29
C ASN A 118 -10.38 0.62 -8.93
N PHE A 119 -11.71 0.53 -8.97
CA PHE A 119 -12.58 0.49 -7.79
C PHE A 119 -13.94 -0.12 -8.16
N LYS A 120 -14.91 -0.10 -7.25
CA LYS A 120 -16.28 -0.56 -7.49
C LYS A 120 -17.19 0.60 -7.92
N PRO A 121 -17.28 0.91 -9.23
CA PRO A 121 -17.81 2.19 -9.68
C PRO A 121 -19.34 2.30 -9.61
N LYS A 122 -20.09 1.21 -9.88
CA LYS A 122 -21.56 1.26 -9.98
C LYS A 122 -22.20 0.03 -9.36
N ARG A 123 -23.34 0.24 -8.72
CA ARG A 123 -24.17 -0.88 -8.25
C ARG A 123 -24.70 -1.68 -9.44
N GLY A 124 -24.37 -2.97 -9.47
CA GLY A 124 -24.78 -3.90 -10.53
C GLY A 124 -23.87 -3.92 -11.76
N ASP A 125 -22.93 -2.96 -11.87
CA ASP A 125 -21.90 -2.94 -12.91
C ASP A 125 -20.55 -2.66 -12.26
N TYR A 126 -19.97 -3.71 -11.66
CA TYR A 126 -18.73 -3.63 -10.88
C TYR A 126 -17.46 -3.66 -11.73
N ALA A 127 -17.62 -3.90 -13.04
CA ALA A 127 -16.54 -3.88 -14.03
C ALA A 127 -16.62 -2.68 -14.98
N ALA A 128 -17.37 -1.64 -14.61
CA ALA A 128 -17.51 -0.45 -15.45
C ALA A 128 -16.19 0.29 -15.67
N ASP A 129 -15.18 0.06 -14.81
CA ASP A 129 -13.80 0.53 -14.94
C ASP A 129 -12.90 -0.49 -15.68
N GLU A 130 -13.51 -1.45 -16.37
CA GLU A 130 -12.87 -2.54 -17.13
C GLU A 130 -12.16 -3.60 -16.27
N SER A 131 -12.33 -3.56 -14.94
CA SER A 131 -11.64 -4.47 -14.01
C SER A 131 -12.57 -4.93 -12.88
N LEU A 132 -12.57 -6.23 -12.59
CA LEU A 132 -13.31 -6.80 -11.45
C LEU A 132 -12.45 -6.97 -10.20
N TYR A 133 -11.14 -7.03 -10.39
CA TYR A 133 -10.14 -7.36 -9.37
C TYR A 133 -8.95 -6.40 -9.48
N THR A 134 -7.81 -6.78 -8.93
CA THR A 134 -6.56 -6.03 -9.08
C THR A 134 -6.14 -5.91 -10.55
N VAL A 135 -5.45 -4.83 -10.85
CA VAL A 135 -4.77 -4.57 -12.13
C VAL A 135 -3.27 -4.41 -11.92
N GLU A 136 -2.50 -4.35 -12.99
CA GLU A 136 -1.06 -4.07 -12.93
C GLU A 136 -0.77 -2.76 -12.18
N ALA A 137 0.39 -2.71 -11.55
CA ALA A 137 0.74 -1.62 -10.63
C ALA A 137 0.90 -0.25 -11.29
N ASP A 138 0.99 -0.18 -12.62
CA ASP A 138 1.16 1.02 -13.44
C ASP A 138 0.04 1.23 -14.47
N THR A 139 -1.13 0.63 -14.25
CA THR A 139 -2.25 0.67 -15.21
C THR A 139 -2.82 2.06 -15.46
N TYR A 140 -2.87 2.90 -14.44
CA TYR A 140 -3.44 4.26 -14.52
C TYR A 140 -2.33 5.32 -14.55
N GLU A 141 -2.69 6.57 -14.87
CA GLU A 141 -1.74 7.68 -14.87
C GLU A 141 -1.19 7.95 -13.45
N PRO A 142 0.10 8.21 -13.32
CA PRO A 142 0.70 8.55 -12.05
C PRO A 142 0.30 9.97 -11.60
N ASN A 143 0.40 10.24 -10.31
CA ASN A 143 0.32 11.61 -9.81
C ASN A 143 1.59 12.44 -10.16
N ASP A 144 1.61 13.75 -9.84
CA ASP A 144 2.72 14.64 -10.16
C ASP A 144 4.06 14.27 -9.48
N TYR A 145 4.04 13.36 -8.51
CA TYR A 145 5.26 12.76 -7.93
C TYR A 145 5.67 11.45 -8.64
N GLY A 146 5.00 11.05 -9.71
CA GLY A 146 5.26 9.84 -10.45
C GLY A 146 4.81 8.56 -9.73
N LEU A 147 3.83 8.67 -8.82
CA LEU A 147 3.33 7.53 -8.03
C LEU A 147 2.01 7.03 -8.62
N TYR A 148 1.99 5.75 -8.97
CA TYR A 148 0.84 5.05 -9.53
C TYR A 148 -0.10 4.54 -8.45
N ASN A 149 -1.39 4.43 -8.79
CA ASN A 149 -2.43 3.78 -7.99
C ASN A 149 -2.49 4.26 -6.54
N MET A 150 -2.31 5.58 -6.31
CA MET A 150 -2.51 6.18 -4.99
C MET A 150 -4.01 6.25 -4.60
N SER A 151 -4.89 5.92 -5.52
CA SER A 151 -6.32 5.70 -5.29
C SER A 151 -6.75 4.47 -6.07
N GLY A 152 -7.38 3.51 -5.38
CA GLY A 152 -7.87 2.26 -5.98
C GLY A 152 -6.81 1.18 -6.10
N ASN A 153 -7.13 0.14 -6.85
CA ASN A 153 -6.40 -1.10 -7.00
C ASN A 153 -6.34 -1.91 -5.69
N VAL A 154 -5.40 -1.62 -4.78
CA VAL A 154 -5.37 -2.21 -3.43
C VAL A 154 -5.24 -1.11 -2.37
N SER A 155 -5.92 -1.28 -1.25
CA SER A 155 -5.65 -0.48 -0.05
C SER A 155 -4.25 -0.80 0.46
N GLU A 156 -3.56 0.17 1.06
CA GLU A 156 -2.16 0.02 1.41
C GLU A 156 -1.93 0.14 2.91
N TRP A 157 -1.19 -0.82 3.46
CA TRP A 157 -0.73 -0.77 4.84
C TRP A 157 0.15 0.47 5.09
N THR A 158 -0.13 1.16 6.18
CA THR A 158 0.77 2.19 6.72
C THR A 158 1.42 1.74 8.03
N GLY A 159 2.42 2.47 8.50
CA GLY A 159 3.06 2.25 9.80
C GLY A 159 2.20 2.72 10.98
N SER A 160 1.16 3.53 10.74
CA SER A 160 0.38 4.20 11.77
C SER A 160 -0.71 3.29 12.34
N SER A 161 -1.03 3.47 13.62
CA SER A 161 -2.14 2.81 14.28
C SER A 161 -3.41 3.62 14.12
N PHE A 162 -4.54 2.92 13.90
CA PHE A 162 -5.83 3.56 13.73
C PHE A 162 -6.47 3.85 15.10
N PHE A 163 -6.87 5.10 15.30
CA PHE A 163 -7.69 5.55 16.40
C PHE A 163 -8.82 6.40 15.84
N ASP A 164 -10.04 6.17 16.31
CA ASP A 164 -11.24 6.86 15.83
C ASP A 164 -11.13 8.38 16.05
N GLU A 165 -10.57 8.78 17.20
CA GLU A 165 -10.42 10.17 17.66
C GLU A 165 -9.02 10.74 17.43
N ALA A 166 -8.27 10.18 16.46
CA ALA A 166 -6.86 10.55 16.25
C ALA A 166 -6.65 12.07 16.08
N TYR A 167 -7.54 12.74 15.36
CA TYR A 167 -7.44 14.18 15.12
C TYR A 167 -7.69 15.06 16.35
N GLU A 168 -8.28 14.53 17.41
CA GLU A 168 -8.56 15.30 18.63
C GLU A 168 -7.32 15.41 19.53
N PHE A 169 -6.44 14.41 19.50
CA PHE A 169 -5.29 14.36 20.38
C PHE A 169 -3.92 14.23 19.68
N ALA A 170 -3.89 14.05 18.36
CA ALA A 170 -2.65 14.02 17.62
C ALA A 170 -1.96 15.39 17.59
N SER A 171 -0.66 15.38 17.79
CA SER A 171 0.14 16.60 17.69
C SER A 171 0.21 17.10 16.26
N PRO A 172 0.00 18.40 15.97
CA PRO A 172 0.22 18.96 14.64
C PRO A 172 1.65 18.78 14.11
N ILE A 173 2.63 18.63 15.01
CA ILE A 173 4.05 18.45 14.64
C ILE A 173 4.35 16.99 14.33
N ASN A 174 3.67 16.06 15.00
CA ASN A 174 3.79 14.62 14.78
C ASN A 174 2.40 13.97 14.84
N PRO A 175 1.64 14.02 13.74
CA PRO A 175 0.27 13.53 13.72
C PRO A 175 0.17 12.00 13.68
N ASP A 176 1.28 11.31 13.41
CA ASP A 176 1.28 9.86 13.24
C ASP A 176 1.32 9.13 14.59
N LEU A 177 0.34 8.29 14.79
CA LEU A 177 0.18 7.53 16.02
C LEU A 177 0.71 6.11 15.81
N ALA A 178 1.70 5.73 16.59
CA ALA A 178 2.21 4.36 16.61
C ALA A 178 1.88 3.71 17.96
N SER A 179 1.29 2.53 17.95
CA SER A 179 1.02 1.75 19.15
C SER A 179 1.35 0.27 18.91
N GLY A 180 2.16 -0.29 19.79
CA GLY A 180 2.44 -1.73 19.80
C GLY A 180 1.27 -2.57 20.28
N VAL A 181 0.31 -1.98 21.01
CA VAL A 181 -0.84 -2.67 21.60
C VAL A 181 -2.05 -2.61 20.67
N ASN A 182 -2.24 -1.50 19.96
CA ASN A 182 -3.39 -1.35 19.05
C ASN A 182 -3.19 -2.20 17.79
N LYS A 183 -4.05 -3.19 17.64
CA LYS A 183 -4.04 -4.11 16.48
C LYS A 183 -4.64 -3.49 15.22
N ARG A 184 -5.43 -2.43 15.31
CA ARG A 184 -5.96 -1.73 14.15
C ARG A 184 -4.86 -0.87 13.54
N LYS A 185 -4.51 -1.14 12.28
CA LYS A 185 -3.52 -0.40 11.50
C LYS A 185 -4.21 0.36 10.39
N VAL A 186 -3.75 1.57 10.12
CA VAL A 186 -4.33 2.42 9.08
C VAL A 186 -3.99 1.80 7.71
N VAL A 187 -5.03 1.69 6.87
CA VAL A 187 -4.93 1.44 5.44
C VAL A 187 -5.46 2.63 4.66
N ARG A 188 -4.89 2.88 3.51
CA ARG A 188 -5.19 4.08 2.71
C ARG A 188 -5.37 3.72 1.24
N GLY A 189 -6.02 4.63 0.48
CA GLY A 189 -6.15 4.58 -0.97
C GLY A 189 -7.42 3.93 -1.47
N GLY A 190 -8.04 3.07 -0.69
CA GLY A 190 -9.16 2.23 -1.16
C GLY A 190 -8.70 1.17 -2.16
N SER A 191 -9.58 0.30 -2.57
CA SER A 191 -9.26 -0.88 -3.38
C SER A 191 -10.29 -1.15 -4.47
N TRP A 192 -10.01 -2.13 -5.32
CA TRP A 192 -10.91 -2.62 -6.37
C TRP A 192 -12.31 -3.01 -5.86
N LYS A 193 -12.46 -3.36 -4.58
CA LYS A 193 -13.76 -3.71 -3.99
C LYS A 193 -14.50 -2.54 -3.38
N ASP A 194 -13.83 -1.39 -3.19
CA ASP A 194 -14.34 -0.25 -2.44
C ASP A 194 -15.07 0.74 -3.35
N VAL A 195 -16.01 1.48 -2.77
CA VAL A 195 -16.71 2.55 -3.48
C VAL A 195 -15.89 3.85 -3.46
N ALA A 196 -16.24 4.79 -4.31
CA ALA A 196 -15.59 6.09 -4.52
C ALA A 196 -15.18 6.85 -3.24
N TYR A 197 -15.94 6.69 -2.16
CA TYR A 197 -15.65 7.34 -0.89
C TYR A 197 -14.26 6.96 -0.34
N PHE A 198 -13.90 5.69 -0.42
CA PHE A 198 -12.62 5.17 0.12
C PHE A 198 -11.41 5.54 -0.73
N LEU A 199 -11.62 5.95 -1.99
CA LEU A 199 -10.56 6.38 -2.91
C LEU A 199 -10.07 7.80 -2.65
N LYS A 200 -10.82 8.60 -1.87
CA LYS A 200 -10.40 9.96 -1.54
C LYS A 200 -9.10 9.95 -0.75
N VAL A 201 -8.16 10.81 -1.11
CA VAL A 201 -6.84 10.90 -0.47
C VAL A 201 -6.93 11.07 1.04
N ALA A 202 -7.92 11.81 1.54
CA ALA A 202 -8.10 12.06 2.97
C ALA A 202 -8.87 10.94 3.72
N THR A 203 -9.45 9.96 3.01
CA THR A 203 -10.24 8.92 3.68
C THR A 203 -9.34 7.94 4.39
N ARG A 204 -9.67 7.72 5.66
CA ARG A 204 -9.01 6.75 6.54
C ARG A 204 -9.84 5.48 6.64
N ASP A 205 -9.16 4.36 6.62
CA ASP A 205 -9.75 3.06 6.96
C ASP A 205 -8.74 2.25 7.76
N TYR A 206 -9.14 1.10 8.26
CA TYR A 206 -8.25 0.23 9.01
C TYR A 206 -8.52 -1.25 8.75
N GLU A 207 -7.50 -2.04 9.01
CA GLU A 207 -7.63 -3.50 9.13
C GLU A 207 -6.79 -3.97 10.32
N TYR A 208 -7.09 -5.15 10.83
CA TYR A 208 -6.32 -5.75 11.91
C TYR A 208 -4.95 -6.23 11.41
N ALA A 209 -3.92 -5.97 12.20
CA ALA A 209 -2.51 -6.21 11.84
C ALA A 209 -2.18 -7.67 11.48
N ASP A 210 -2.98 -8.60 11.95
CA ASP A 210 -2.87 -10.04 11.74
C ASP A 210 -3.78 -10.57 10.61
N SER A 211 -4.53 -9.68 9.95
CA SER A 211 -5.40 -10.04 8.84
C SER A 211 -4.70 -9.91 7.50
N ALA A 212 -4.87 -10.92 6.66
CA ALA A 212 -4.46 -10.92 5.26
C ALA A 212 -5.71 -10.85 4.36
N ARG A 213 -5.69 -9.96 3.35
CA ARG A 213 -6.84 -9.70 2.48
C ARG A 213 -6.42 -9.68 1.01
N SER A 214 -7.34 -10.02 0.11
CA SER A 214 -7.13 -9.96 -1.35
C SER A 214 -7.11 -8.52 -1.90
N TYR A 215 -7.46 -7.56 -1.09
CA TYR A 215 -7.60 -6.15 -1.45
C TYR A 215 -6.68 -5.22 -0.66
N ILE A 216 -5.74 -5.78 0.11
CA ILE A 216 -4.74 -5.01 0.85
C ILE A 216 -3.35 -5.44 0.44
N GLY A 217 -2.57 -4.45 0.00
CA GLY A 217 -1.15 -4.56 -0.32
C GLY A 217 -0.32 -3.56 0.50
N PHE A 218 0.84 -3.17 -0.02
CA PHE A 218 1.67 -2.15 0.61
C PHE A 218 2.65 -1.53 -0.37
N ARG A 219 3.07 -0.32 -0.07
CA ARG A 219 4.27 0.30 -0.63
C ARG A 219 5.27 0.64 0.45
N MET A 220 6.53 0.84 0.07
CA MET A 220 7.58 1.20 1.02
C MET A 220 8.09 2.60 0.74
N VAL A 221 8.47 3.28 1.80
CA VAL A 221 9.31 4.48 1.77
C VAL A 221 10.71 4.15 2.27
N ARG A 222 11.67 5.02 1.96
CA ARG A 222 13.04 4.89 2.43
C ARG A 222 13.41 6.16 3.19
N ASP A 223 13.98 5.98 4.38
CA ASP A 223 14.49 7.09 5.15
C ASP A 223 15.58 7.83 4.37
N PHE A 224 15.50 9.16 4.34
CA PHE A 224 16.52 10.00 3.72
C PHE A 224 17.66 10.25 4.72
N LEU A 225 18.86 9.86 4.36
CA LEU A 225 20.05 10.03 5.18
C LEU A 225 20.85 11.31 4.89
N GLY A 226 20.28 12.20 4.10
CA GLY A 226 20.97 13.37 3.58
C GLY A 226 21.73 13.10 2.27
N THR A 227 22.14 14.17 1.60
CA THR A 227 23.08 14.10 0.49
C THR A 227 24.49 14.14 1.09
N ASN A 228 25.31 13.15 0.79
CA ASN A 228 26.75 13.31 0.95
C ASN A 228 27.21 14.32 -0.12
N ASP A 229 27.17 15.60 0.20
CA ASP A 229 27.92 16.59 -0.56
C ASP A 229 29.41 16.28 -0.35
N THR A 230 29.94 15.38 -1.15
CA THR A 230 31.36 15.31 -1.41
C THR A 230 31.68 16.50 -2.32
N ARG A 231 31.97 17.66 -1.69
CA ARG A 231 32.77 18.69 -2.34
C ARG A 231 34.19 18.20 -2.54
#